data_05c6960ac327fe51bcbb44e90c0cc120
#
_entry.id   05c6960ac327fe51bcbb44e90c0cc120
#
_cell.length_a   1.000
_cell.length_b   1.000
_cell.length_c   1.000
_cell.angle_alpha   90.00
_cell.angle_beta   90.00
_cell.angle_gamma   90.00
#
_symmetry.space_group_name_H-M   'P 1'
#
loop_
_entity.id
_entity.type
_entity.pdbx_description
1 polymer ?
#
loop_
_entity_poly.entity_id
_entity_poly.type
_entity_poly.pdbx_seq_one_letter_code
_entity_poly.pdbx_strand_id
1 'polypeptide(L)'
;MKKKNNSNSNSNLSLFNKLRLKSVPQIIKALGPGVITGAADDDPSGIATYSQAGPKFGLGMLWMTLFLLPTMIVIQEMCARIGLLSGNGLAALMKKKYSAKVVYPISSLLLIANTINIGADLGAMSASIKIIFPGVPFVVTTLLFSVFIIVSEIFVPYDKYVKVLKYLVLSLFAYVLTAVIVGGNLSQIFFTIIPTKNFSSDYAIMFVAVIGTIISPYLLFLANIRGS
;
A
#
# COMPACT_ATOMS: atom_id res chain seq x y z
N MET A 1 25.39 11.95 55.55
CA MET A 1 24.16 11.88 54.71
C MET A 1 24.33 12.64 53.42
N LYS A 2 24.78 12.05 52.32
CA LYS A 2 24.73 12.59 50.94
C LYS A 2 25.31 11.53 49.99
N LYS A 3 24.51 10.54 49.57
CA LYS A 3 24.88 9.61 48.48
C LYS A 3 23.63 8.95 47.93
N LYS A 4 22.77 9.72 47.24
CA LYS A 4 21.56 9.13 46.61
C LYS A 4 21.02 9.96 45.42
N ASN A 5 21.88 10.54 44.57
CA ASN A 5 21.38 11.29 43.42
C ASN A 5 22.10 11.06 42.09
N ASN A 6 22.99 10.05 41.99
CA ASN A 6 23.72 9.81 40.73
C ASN A 6 23.23 8.61 39.91
N SER A 7 22.25 7.85 40.41
CA SER A 7 21.77 6.68 39.65
C SER A 7 20.72 7.00 38.57
N ASN A 8 19.94 8.05 38.74
CA ASN A 8 18.88 8.43 37.80
C ASN A 8 19.39 9.18 36.54
N SER A 9 20.54 9.85 36.65
CA SER A 9 21.13 10.57 35.50
C SER A 9 21.72 9.60 34.48
N ASN A 10 22.29 8.49 34.92
CA ASN A 10 22.91 7.49 34.06
C ASN A 10 21.88 6.58 33.34
N SER A 11 20.71 6.37 33.93
CA SER A 11 19.63 5.60 33.30
C SER A 11 18.99 6.37 32.13
N ASN A 12 18.83 7.69 32.27
CA ASN A 12 18.30 8.53 31.20
C ASN A 12 19.30 8.72 30.05
N LEU A 13 20.59 8.83 30.34
CA LEU A 13 21.65 8.87 29.33
C LEU A 13 21.80 7.53 28.59
N SER A 14 21.56 6.41 29.23
CA SER A 14 21.58 5.10 28.59
C SER A 14 20.36 4.88 27.69
N LEU A 15 19.19 5.42 28.05
CA LEU A 15 17.98 5.45 27.23
C LEU A 15 18.15 6.38 26.01
N PHE A 16 18.73 7.55 26.19
CA PHE A 16 19.04 8.46 25.07
C PHE A 16 20.12 7.89 24.13
N ASN A 17 21.10 7.16 24.65
CA ASN A 17 22.09 6.45 23.80
C ASN A 17 21.51 5.21 23.10
N LYS A 18 20.46 4.59 23.62
CA LYS A 18 19.69 3.52 22.92
C LYS A 18 18.80 4.08 21.81
N LEU A 19 18.38 5.34 21.91
CA LEU A 19 17.69 6.10 20.86
C LEU A 19 18.66 6.74 19.86
N ARG A 20 19.96 6.59 20.07
CA ARG A 20 21.00 7.07 19.16
C ARG A 20 20.78 6.43 17.80
N LEU A 21 20.38 7.28 16.87
CA LEU A 21 20.23 7.09 15.43
C LEU A 21 20.83 5.76 14.95
N LYS A 22 19.95 4.83 14.62
CA LYS A 22 20.36 3.62 13.89
C LYS A 22 21.25 4.08 12.76
N SER A 23 22.45 3.54 12.67
CA SER A 23 23.39 3.92 11.60
C SER A 23 22.68 3.81 10.25
N VAL A 24 23.01 4.70 9.32
CA VAL A 24 22.39 4.73 7.98
C VAL A 24 22.19 3.33 7.36
N PRO A 25 23.16 2.38 7.45
CA PRO A 25 22.94 1.01 6.98
C PRO A 25 21.85 0.23 7.74
N GLN A 26 21.59 0.55 9.03
CA GLN A 26 20.49 -0.08 9.77
C GLN A 26 19.14 0.48 9.38
N ILE A 27 19.07 1.77 9.06
CA ILE A 27 17.87 2.42 8.51
C ILE A 27 17.55 1.83 7.14
N ILE A 28 18.54 1.68 6.25
CA ILE A 28 18.36 1.08 4.93
C ILE A 28 17.91 -0.39 5.03
N LYS A 29 18.46 -1.16 5.98
CA LYS A 29 18.00 -2.54 6.22
C LYS A 29 16.56 -2.60 6.77
N ALA A 30 16.18 -1.63 7.60
CA ALA A 30 14.81 -1.55 8.14
C ALA A 30 13.80 -1.03 7.11
N LEU A 31 14.22 -0.15 6.19
CA LEU A 31 13.39 0.37 5.10
C LEU A 31 13.12 -0.70 4.03
N GLY A 32 14.03 -1.67 3.84
CA GLY A 32 13.90 -2.70 2.81
C GLY A 32 12.53 -3.42 2.79
N PRO A 33 12.07 -3.99 3.92
CA PRO A 33 10.74 -4.62 3.98
C PRO A 33 9.60 -3.62 3.77
N GLY A 34 9.70 -2.40 4.31
CA GLY A 34 8.68 -1.36 4.15
C GLY A 34 8.56 -0.86 2.72
N VAL A 35 9.67 -0.68 2.01
CA VAL A 35 9.66 -0.30 0.59
C VAL A 35 9.06 -1.40 -0.27
N ILE A 36 9.34 -2.66 0.02
CA ILE A 36 8.76 -3.80 -0.70
C ILE A 36 7.25 -3.86 -0.46
N THR A 37 6.81 -3.66 0.78
CA THR A 37 5.37 -3.66 1.13
C THR A 37 4.65 -2.48 0.48
N GLY A 38 5.23 -1.28 0.51
CA GLY A 38 4.66 -0.10 -0.16
C GLY A 38 4.61 -0.22 -1.68
N ALA A 39 5.61 -0.86 -2.29
CA ALA A 39 5.60 -1.13 -3.73
C ALA A 39 4.59 -2.22 -4.13
N ALA A 40 4.33 -3.17 -3.24
CA ALA A 40 3.31 -4.20 -3.46
C ALA A 40 1.88 -3.67 -3.29
N ASP A 41 1.73 -2.52 -2.65
CA ASP A 41 0.45 -1.82 -2.49
C ASP A 41 0.04 -1.02 -3.74
N ASP A 42 1.00 -0.73 -4.63
CA ASP A 42 0.74 -0.08 -5.92
C ASP A 42 0.20 -1.13 -6.92
N ASP A 43 -1.05 -1.49 -6.72
CA ASP A 43 -1.73 -2.49 -7.52
C ASP A 43 -2.33 -1.90 -8.83
N PRO A 44 -2.69 -2.73 -9.81
CA PRO A 44 -3.33 -2.29 -11.06
C PRO A 44 -4.63 -1.51 -10.85
N SER A 45 -5.32 -1.67 -9.73
CA SER A 45 -6.56 -0.94 -9.43
C SER A 45 -6.26 0.56 -9.20
N GLY A 46 -5.19 0.86 -8.49
CA GLY A 46 -4.66 2.21 -8.32
C GLY A 46 -4.26 2.83 -9.65
N ILE A 47 -3.45 2.11 -10.44
CA ILE A 47 -3.00 2.56 -11.76
C ILE A 47 -4.19 2.88 -12.67
N ALA A 48 -5.19 2.00 -12.73
CA ALA A 48 -6.39 2.20 -13.53
C ALA A 48 -7.19 3.43 -13.07
N THR A 49 -7.33 3.63 -11.77
CA THR A 49 -8.03 4.79 -11.19
C THR A 49 -7.31 6.09 -11.53
N TYR A 50 -6.00 6.16 -11.34
CA TYR A 50 -5.20 7.38 -11.64
C TYR A 50 -5.15 7.67 -13.14
N SER A 51 -5.07 6.64 -13.98
CA SER A 51 -5.11 6.76 -15.44
C SER A 51 -6.44 7.32 -15.95
N GLN A 52 -7.53 7.13 -15.22
CA GLN A 52 -8.84 7.70 -15.53
C GLN A 52 -9.02 9.11 -14.93
N ALA A 53 -8.49 9.33 -13.71
CA ALA A 53 -8.59 10.60 -13.01
C ALA A 53 -7.84 11.71 -13.74
N GLY A 54 -6.63 11.43 -14.25
CA GLY A 54 -5.79 12.38 -14.96
C GLY A 54 -6.47 12.99 -16.19
N PRO A 55 -6.90 12.21 -17.19
CA PRO A 55 -7.58 12.73 -18.38
C PRO A 55 -8.90 13.45 -18.10
N LYS A 56 -9.66 13.01 -17.07
CA LYS A 56 -10.97 13.62 -16.74
C LYS A 56 -10.86 14.92 -15.96
N PHE A 57 -9.94 14.98 -15.00
CA PHE A 57 -9.88 16.07 -14.02
C PHE A 57 -8.54 16.81 -14.00
N GLY A 58 -7.60 16.39 -14.85
CA GLY A 58 -6.25 16.97 -14.89
C GLY A 58 -5.57 16.85 -13.52
N LEU A 59 -4.97 17.94 -13.07
CA LEU A 59 -4.34 18.04 -11.76
C LEU A 59 -5.35 18.29 -10.62
N GLY A 60 -6.65 18.46 -10.93
CA GLY A 60 -7.67 18.88 -9.97
C GLY A 60 -7.94 17.91 -8.81
N MET A 61 -7.42 16.68 -8.87
CA MET A 61 -7.49 15.68 -7.80
C MET A 61 -6.17 15.51 -7.03
N LEU A 62 -5.10 16.18 -7.44
CA LEU A 62 -3.77 16.00 -6.84
C LEU A 62 -3.72 16.40 -5.36
N TRP A 63 -4.54 17.36 -4.94
CA TRP A 63 -4.67 17.78 -3.55
C TRP A 63 -5.02 16.62 -2.60
N MET A 64 -5.74 15.61 -3.09
CA MET A 64 -6.12 14.43 -2.30
C MET A 64 -4.89 13.69 -1.77
N THR A 65 -3.81 13.62 -2.54
CA THR A 65 -2.58 12.92 -2.17
C THR A 65 -2.01 13.47 -0.86
N LEU A 66 -2.08 14.80 -0.63
CA LEU A 66 -1.60 15.43 0.59
C LEU A 66 -2.39 15.03 1.83
N PHE A 67 -3.68 14.77 1.70
CA PHE A 67 -4.54 14.37 2.81
C PHE A 67 -4.56 12.85 2.99
N LEU A 68 -4.57 12.11 1.91
CA LEU A 68 -4.67 10.66 1.95
C LEU A 68 -3.37 10.00 2.40
N LEU A 69 -2.19 10.52 1.99
CA LEU A 69 -0.91 9.95 2.37
C LEU A 69 -0.68 9.96 3.90
N PRO A 70 -0.83 11.09 4.64
CA PRO A 70 -0.70 11.07 6.09
C PRO A 70 -1.80 10.23 6.77
N THR A 71 -3.03 10.23 6.21
CA THR A 71 -4.13 9.42 6.74
C THR A 71 -3.82 7.93 6.61
N MET A 72 -3.31 7.50 5.47
CA MET A 72 -2.87 6.11 5.23
C MET A 72 -1.76 5.71 6.22
N ILE A 73 -0.73 6.56 6.40
CA ILE A 73 0.36 6.30 7.33
C ILE A 73 -0.17 6.09 8.76
N VAL A 74 -1.06 6.96 9.23
CA VAL A 74 -1.64 6.86 10.57
C VAL A 74 -2.47 5.58 10.73
N ILE A 75 -3.31 5.25 9.75
CA ILE A 75 -4.14 4.04 9.79
C ILE A 75 -3.26 2.79 9.80
N GLN A 76 -2.26 2.70 8.94
CA GLN A 76 -1.34 1.57 8.90
C GLN A 76 -0.54 1.43 10.20
N GLU A 77 -0.05 2.55 10.77
CA GLU A 77 0.65 2.54 12.05
C GLU A 77 -0.25 2.04 13.18
N MET A 78 -1.50 2.50 13.24
CA MET A 78 -2.47 2.03 14.24
C MET A 78 -2.72 0.53 14.12
N CYS A 79 -2.92 0.01 12.91
CA CYS A 79 -3.13 -1.42 12.67
C CYS A 79 -1.89 -2.25 13.05
N ALA A 80 -0.69 -1.77 12.69
CA ALA A 80 0.57 -2.43 13.06
C ALA A 80 0.77 -2.46 14.57
N ARG A 81 0.49 -1.37 15.28
CA ARG A 81 0.56 -1.30 16.75
C ARG A 81 -0.42 -2.26 17.42
N ILE A 82 -1.67 -2.30 16.94
CA ILE A 82 -2.69 -3.23 17.45
C ILE A 82 -2.21 -4.67 17.26
N GLY A 83 -1.65 -4.98 16.09
CA GLY A 83 -1.11 -6.29 15.81
C GLY A 83 0.03 -6.71 16.72
N LEU A 84 1.02 -5.85 16.86
CA LEU A 84 2.19 -6.11 17.71
C LEU A 84 1.84 -6.28 19.18
N LEU A 85 0.92 -5.45 19.70
CA LEU A 85 0.55 -5.48 21.12
C LEU A 85 -0.38 -6.65 21.46
N SER A 86 -1.24 -7.05 20.53
CA SER A 86 -2.23 -8.10 20.78
C SER A 86 -1.75 -9.50 20.44
N GLY A 87 -0.73 -9.64 19.61
CA GLY A 87 -0.27 -10.92 19.06
C GLY A 87 -1.34 -11.66 18.25
N ASN A 88 -2.43 -10.97 17.88
CA ASN A 88 -3.56 -11.55 17.15
C ASN A 88 -3.93 -10.71 15.94
N GLY A 89 -4.46 -11.34 14.89
CA GLY A 89 -5.01 -10.69 13.72
C GLY A 89 -6.17 -9.74 14.04
N LEU A 90 -6.29 -8.65 13.28
CA LEU A 90 -7.38 -7.70 13.46
C LEU A 90 -8.75 -8.40 13.43
N ALA A 91 -8.95 -9.37 12.52
CA ALA A 91 -10.15 -10.18 12.44
C ALA A 91 -10.39 -11.00 13.73
N ALA A 92 -9.35 -11.57 14.32
CA ALA A 92 -9.45 -12.31 15.58
C ALA A 92 -9.81 -11.39 16.75
N LEU A 93 -9.28 -10.18 16.77
CA LEU A 93 -9.64 -9.17 17.78
C LEU A 93 -11.07 -8.68 17.61
N MET A 94 -11.50 -8.45 16.38
CA MET A 94 -12.89 -8.09 16.08
C MET A 94 -13.85 -9.18 16.56
N LYS A 95 -13.53 -10.45 16.32
CA LYS A 95 -14.32 -11.59 16.79
C LYS A 95 -14.42 -11.68 18.32
N LYS A 96 -13.38 -11.25 19.05
CA LYS A 96 -13.40 -11.20 20.51
C LYS A 96 -14.24 -10.05 21.06
N LYS A 97 -14.30 -8.92 20.36
CA LYS A 97 -14.92 -7.68 20.85
C LYS A 97 -16.34 -7.46 20.33
N TYR A 98 -16.63 -7.89 19.11
CA TYR A 98 -17.90 -7.65 18.42
C TYR A 98 -18.69 -8.94 18.22
N SER A 99 -20.01 -8.81 18.10
CA SER A 99 -20.88 -9.96 17.82
C SER A 99 -20.63 -10.53 16.42
N ALA A 100 -20.94 -11.81 16.26
CA ALA A 100 -20.82 -12.51 14.98
C ALA A 100 -21.63 -11.80 13.85
N LYS A 101 -22.77 -11.18 14.20
CA LYS A 101 -23.61 -10.44 13.26
C LYS A 101 -22.90 -9.22 12.62
N VAL A 102 -21.87 -8.69 13.26
CA VAL A 102 -21.05 -7.57 12.73
C VAL A 102 -19.81 -8.10 12.01
N VAL A 103 -19.15 -9.09 12.59
CA VAL A 103 -17.87 -9.59 12.08
C VAL A 103 -18.04 -10.34 10.75
N TYR A 104 -19.05 -11.21 10.63
CA TYR A 104 -19.24 -11.98 9.41
C TYR A 104 -19.55 -11.11 8.17
N PRO A 105 -20.47 -10.14 8.20
CA PRO A 105 -20.71 -9.26 7.05
C PRO A 105 -19.46 -8.49 6.63
N ILE A 106 -18.71 -7.93 7.58
CA ILE A 106 -17.47 -7.19 7.29
C ILE A 106 -16.43 -8.10 6.64
N SER A 107 -16.23 -9.31 7.19
CA SER A 107 -15.28 -10.27 6.63
C SER A 107 -15.70 -10.78 5.25
N SER A 108 -17.00 -10.99 5.02
CA SER A 108 -17.54 -11.37 3.71
C SER A 108 -17.35 -10.26 2.68
N LEU A 109 -17.63 -9.01 3.07
CA LEU A 109 -17.42 -7.85 2.20
C LEU A 109 -15.94 -7.70 1.81
N LEU A 110 -15.04 -7.90 2.77
CA LEU A 110 -13.60 -7.88 2.53
C LEU A 110 -13.18 -8.99 1.57
N LEU A 111 -13.71 -10.22 1.75
CA LEU A 111 -13.42 -11.34 0.86
C LEU A 111 -13.88 -11.05 -0.57
N ILE A 112 -15.09 -10.51 -0.74
CA ILE A 112 -15.64 -10.14 -2.05
C ILE A 112 -14.76 -9.05 -2.69
N ALA A 113 -14.42 -8.00 -1.94
CA ALA A 113 -13.58 -6.93 -2.43
C ALA A 113 -12.20 -7.44 -2.90
N ASN A 114 -11.54 -8.28 -2.11
CA ASN A 114 -10.26 -8.88 -2.49
C ASN A 114 -10.37 -9.78 -3.72
N THR A 115 -11.45 -10.55 -3.85
CA THR A 115 -11.67 -11.39 -5.04
C THR A 115 -11.82 -10.55 -6.30
N ILE A 116 -12.56 -9.44 -6.21
CA ILE A 116 -12.71 -8.48 -7.32
C ILE A 116 -11.36 -7.86 -7.66
N ASN A 117 -10.57 -7.49 -6.66
CA ASN A 117 -9.25 -6.88 -6.87
C ASN A 117 -8.30 -7.85 -7.60
N ILE A 118 -8.22 -9.11 -7.16
CA ILE A 118 -7.42 -10.14 -7.84
C ILE A 118 -7.86 -10.30 -9.31
N GLY A 119 -9.17 -10.27 -9.56
CA GLY A 119 -9.69 -10.31 -10.93
C GLY A 119 -9.27 -9.10 -11.76
N ALA A 120 -9.27 -7.90 -11.18
CA ALA A 120 -8.80 -6.68 -11.83
C ALA A 120 -7.30 -6.74 -12.14
N ASP A 121 -6.49 -7.26 -11.21
CA ASP A 121 -5.05 -7.42 -11.38
C ASP A 121 -4.72 -8.37 -12.54
N LEU A 122 -5.36 -9.54 -12.58
CA LEU A 122 -5.21 -10.50 -13.67
C LEU A 122 -5.65 -9.90 -15.02
N GLY A 123 -6.73 -9.13 -15.00
CA GLY A 123 -7.23 -8.41 -16.18
C GLY A 123 -6.22 -7.38 -16.68
N ALA A 124 -5.62 -6.58 -15.81
CA ALA A 124 -4.63 -5.58 -16.16
C ALA A 124 -3.34 -6.20 -16.69
N MET A 125 -2.86 -7.30 -16.07
CA MET A 125 -1.71 -8.06 -16.58
C MET A 125 -1.97 -8.58 -18.00
N SER A 126 -3.15 -9.13 -18.24
CA SER A 126 -3.56 -9.64 -19.56
C SER A 126 -3.71 -8.53 -20.59
N ALA A 127 -4.27 -7.39 -20.20
CA ALA A 127 -4.38 -6.21 -21.05
C ALA A 127 -3.00 -5.67 -21.47
N SER A 128 -2.03 -5.67 -20.56
CA SER A 128 -0.66 -5.25 -20.83
C SER A 128 0.02 -6.15 -21.89
N ILE A 129 -0.17 -7.47 -21.80
CA ILE A 129 0.32 -8.39 -22.83
C ILE A 129 -0.35 -8.14 -24.18
N LYS A 130 -1.65 -7.87 -24.18
CA LYS A 130 -2.39 -7.58 -25.42
C LYS A 130 -1.90 -6.33 -26.15
N ILE A 131 -1.39 -5.33 -25.41
CA ILE A 131 -0.77 -4.14 -26.02
C ILE A 131 0.52 -4.53 -26.77
N ILE A 132 1.32 -5.42 -26.21
CA ILE A 132 2.59 -5.86 -26.80
C ILE A 132 2.36 -6.89 -27.92
N PHE A 133 1.42 -7.80 -27.70
CA PHE A 133 1.07 -8.92 -28.59
C PHE A 133 -0.44 -8.95 -28.90
N PRO A 134 -0.93 -8.12 -29.84
CA PRO A 134 -2.36 -7.98 -30.12
C PRO A 134 -3.07 -9.28 -30.57
N GLY A 135 -2.32 -10.24 -31.12
CA GLY A 135 -2.86 -11.53 -31.61
C GLY A 135 -3.19 -12.54 -30.52
N VAL A 136 -2.78 -12.31 -29.26
CA VAL A 136 -3.02 -13.28 -28.19
C VAL A 136 -4.40 -13.05 -27.57
N PRO A 137 -5.26 -14.11 -27.46
CA PRO A 137 -6.57 -13.97 -26.84
C PRO A 137 -6.47 -13.60 -25.36
N PHE A 138 -7.26 -12.60 -24.93
CA PHE A 138 -7.27 -12.11 -23.55
C PHE A 138 -7.51 -13.23 -22.52
N VAL A 139 -8.45 -14.14 -22.80
CA VAL A 139 -8.80 -15.25 -21.89
C VAL A 139 -7.61 -16.18 -21.68
N VAL A 140 -6.85 -16.47 -22.74
CA VAL A 140 -5.66 -17.35 -22.65
C VAL A 140 -4.60 -16.73 -21.77
N THR A 141 -4.30 -15.45 -21.93
CA THR A 141 -3.32 -14.74 -21.08
C THR A 141 -3.77 -14.68 -19.62
N THR A 142 -5.05 -14.41 -19.35
CA THR A 142 -5.60 -14.42 -18.00
C THR A 142 -5.47 -15.79 -17.34
N LEU A 143 -5.79 -16.87 -18.03
CA LEU A 143 -5.63 -18.21 -17.51
C LEU A 143 -4.16 -18.58 -17.26
N LEU A 144 -3.26 -18.21 -18.17
CA LEU A 144 -1.82 -18.42 -17.99
C LEU A 144 -1.28 -17.69 -16.75
N PHE A 145 -1.64 -16.42 -16.57
CA PHE A 145 -1.24 -15.68 -15.37
C PHE A 145 -1.84 -16.26 -14.10
N SER A 146 -3.11 -16.68 -14.12
CA SER A 146 -3.74 -17.32 -12.97
C SER A 146 -3.00 -18.58 -12.54
N VAL A 147 -2.71 -19.47 -13.50
CA VAL A 147 -1.95 -20.70 -13.25
C VAL A 147 -0.53 -20.37 -12.78
N PHE A 148 0.16 -19.43 -13.42
CA PHE A 148 1.50 -19.01 -13.06
C PHE A 148 1.57 -18.48 -11.62
N ILE A 149 0.61 -17.63 -11.21
CA ILE A 149 0.55 -17.08 -9.85
C ILE A 149 0.29 -18.19 -8.83
N ILE A 150 -0.69 -19.07 -9.08
CA ILE A 150 -1.02 -20.20 -8.18
C ILE A 150 0.21 -21.12 -8.02
N VAL A 151 0.85 -21.48 -9.11
CA VAL A 151 2.05 -22.33 -9.07
C VAL A 151 3.19 -21.63 -8.33
N SER A 152 3.39 -20.34 -8.59
CA SER A 152 4.42 -19.56 -7.90
C SER A 152 4.19 -19.49 -6.41
N GLU A 153 2.94 -19.28 -5.99
CA GLU A 153 2.56 -19.18 -4.57
C GLU A 153 2.79 -20.51 -3.82
N ILE A 154 2.53 -21.65 -4.50
CA ILE A 154 2.69 -22.98 -3.89
C ILE A 154 4.16 -23.43 -3.85
N PHE A 155 4.92 -23.18 -4.91
CA PHE A 155 6.27 -23.79 -5.08
C PHE A 155 7.43 -22.84 -4.78
N VAL A 156 7.22 -21.51 -4.81
CA VAL A 156 8.30 -20.55 -4.57
C VAL A 156 8.37 -20.20 -3.08
N PRO A 157 9.47 -20.52 -2.38
CA PRO A 157 9.64 -20.13 -1.00
C PRO A 157 9.68 -18.61 -0.85
N TYR A 158 9.08 -18.10 0.23
CA TYR A 158 8.91 -16.68 0.53
C TYR A 158 10.19 -15.86 0.35
N ASP A 159 11.34 -16.38 0.80
CA ASP A 159 12.63 -15.66 0.70
C ASP A 159 13.08 -15.38 -0.74
N LYS A 160 12.78 -16.30 -1.66
CA LYS A 160 13.05 -16.12 -3.10
C LYS A 160 12.07 -15.12 -3.71
N TYR A 161 10.81 -15.22 -3.35
CA TYR A 161 9.77 -14.31 -3.79
C TYR A 161 10.08 -12.84 -3.42
N VAL A 162 10.45 -12.59 -2.16
CA VAL A 162 10.84 -11.26 -1.66
C VAL A 162 12.05 -10.71 -2.42
N LYS A 163 13.03 -11.55 -2.79
CA LYS A 163 14.18 -11.09 -3.58
C LYS A 163 13.77 -10.60 -4.97
N VAL A 164 12.88 -11.32 -5.64
CA VAL A 164 12.36 -10.92 -6.96
C VAL A 164 11.57 -9.63 -6.85
N LEU A 165 10.67 -9.52 -5.88
CA LEU A 165 9.89 -8.31 -5.61
C LEU A 165 10.79 -7.08 -5.39
N LYS A 166 11.90 -7.25 -4.69
CA LYS A 166 12.85 -6.16 -4.45
C LYS A 166 13.42 -5.57 -5.75
N TYR A 167 13.65 -6.40 -6.76
CA TYR A 167 14.07 -5.91 -8.07
C TYR A 167 12.92 -5.28 -8.86
N LEU A 168 11.70 -5.83 -8.73
CA LEU A 168 10.51 -5.26 -9.37
C LEU A 168 10.17 -3.86 -8.85
N VAL A 169 10.50 -3.53 -7.58
CA VAL A 169 10.38 -2.16 -7.05
C VAL A 169 11.12 -1.13 -7.91
N LEU A 170 12.21 -1.52 -8.57
CA LEU A 170 12.94 -0.62 -9.46
C LEU A 170 12.09 -0.20 -10.67
N SER A 171 11.10 -1.00 -11.08
CA SER A 171 10.20 -0.63 -12.17
C SER A 171 9.35 0.60 -11.84
N LEU A 172 9.10 0.90 -10.57
CA LEU A 172 8.36 2.10 -10.15
C LEU A 172 9.11 3.41 -10.51
N PHE A 173 10.44 3.35 -10.67
CA PHE A 173 11.19 4.49 -11.18
C PHE A 173 10.79 4.89 -12.61
N ALA A 174 10.16 3.98 -13.37
CA ALA A 174 9.61 4.30 -14.68
C ALA A 174 8.55 5.41 -14.60
N TYR A 175 7.77 5.50 -13.51
CA TYR A 175 6.80 6.60 -13.31
C TYR A 175 7.50 7.95 -13.19
N VAL A 176 8.59 7.99 -12.41
CA VAL A 176 9.40 9.22 -12.24
C VAL A 176 10.03 9.61 -13.58
N LEU A 177 10.59 8.65 -14.29
CA LEU A 177 11.18 8.88 -15.62
C LEU A 177 10.12 9.40 -16.60
N THR A 178 8.94 8.79 -16.64
CA THR A 178 7.83 9.24 -17.48
C THR A 178 7.40 10.66 -17.13
N ALA A 179 7.28 11.00 -15.85
CA ALA A 179 6.92 12.34 -15.40
C ALA A 179 7.95 13.40 -15.86
N VAL A 180 9.24 13.06 -15.84
CA VAL A 180 10.33 13.93 -16.30
C VAL A 180 10.29 14.09 -17.82
N ILE A 181 10.07 13.00 -18.57
CA ILE A 181 10.04 13.02 -20.05
C ILE A 181 8.83 13.80 -20.55
N VAL A 182 7.67 13.63 -19.94
CA VAL A 182 6.43 14.34 -20.32
C VAL A 182 6.52 15.84 -20.01
N GLY A 183 7.48 16.27 -19.19
CA GLY A 183 7.79 17.68 -18.99
C GLY A 183 6.69 18.44 -18.24
N GLY A 184 6.08 17.82 -17.22
CA GLY A 184 5.08 18.48 -16.40
C GLY A 184 5.61 19.76 -15.76
N ASN A 185 4.83 20.83 -15.83
CA ASN A 185 5.20 22.12 -15.23
C ASN A 185 5.06 22.01 -13.69
N LEU A 186 6.19 21.81 -13.00
CA LEU A 186 6.23 21.63 -11.54
C LEU A 186 5.56 22.79 -10.80
N SER A 187 5.62 24.00 -11.32
CA SER A 187 4.93 25.16 -10.72
C SER A 187 3.41 24.99 -10.72
N GLN A 188 2.83 24.44 -11.78
CA GLN A 188 1.38 24.14 -11.84
C GLN A 188 0.98 23.09 -10.81
N ILE A 189 1.82 22.10 -10.55
CA ILE A 189 1.57 21.06 -9.53
C ILE A 189 1.42 21.69 -8.15
N PHE A 190 2.30 22.63 -7.79
CA PHE A 190 2.23 23.32 -6.50
C PHE A 190 1.00 24.20 -6.33
N PHE A 191 0.53 24.85 -7.40
CA PHE A 191 -0.66 25.69 -7.34
C PHE A 191 -1.97 24.89 -7.35
N THR A 192 -1.96 23.63 -7.76
CA THR A 192 -3.16 22.77 -7.84
C THR A 192 -3.41 21.97 -6.55
N ILE A 193 -2.66 22.25 -5.48
CA ILE A 193 -2.88 21.68 -4.14
C ILE A 193 -4.22 22.15 -3.53
N ILE A 194 -4.87 23.14 -4.13
CA ILE A 194 -6.16 23.69 -3.64
C ILE A 194 -7.30 22.90 -4.27
N PRO A 195 -8.26 22.42 -3.46
CA PRO A 195 -9.43 21.67 -3.95
C PRO A 195 -10.20 22.48 -4.99
N THR A 196 -10.52 21.87 -6.12
CA THR A 196 -11.39 22.50 -7.13
C THR A 196 -12.82 22.56 -6.63
N LYS A 197 -13.51 23.70 -6.90
CA LYS A 197 -14.89 23.96 -6.42
C LYS A 197 -15.97 23.18 -7.17
N ASN A 198 -15.62 22.50 -8.26
CA ASN A 198 -16.60 21.82 -9.12
C ASN A 198 -16.78 20.36 -8.69
N PHE A 199 -17.65 20.11 -7.73
CA PHE A 199 -18.07 18.77 -7.32
C PHE A 199 -19.20 18.28 -8.25
N SER A 200 -18.83 17.68 -9.39
CA SER A 200 -19.77 16.93 -10.22
C SER A 200 -19.98 15.53 -9.66
N SER A 201 -21.06 14.84 -10.08
CA SER A 201 -21.29 13.43 -9.73
C SER A 201 -20.11 12.54 -10.09
N ASP A 202 -19.52 12.74 -11.28
CA ASP A 202 -18.34 12.00 -11.75
C ASP A 202 -17.12 12.27 -10.88
N TYR A 203 -16.95 13.51 -10.40
CA TYR A 203 -15.88 13.86 -9.46
C TYR A 203 -16.05 13.12 -8.13
N ALA A 204 -17.29 13.05 -7.61
CA ALA A 204 -17.57 12.34 -6.35
C ALA A 204 -17.29 10.83 -6.47
N ILE A 205 -17.68 10.20 -7.58
CA ILE A 205 -17.39 8.79 -7.84
C ILE A 205 -15.87 8.55 -7.91
N MET A 206 -15.14 9.39 -8.65
CA MET A 206 -13.69 9.28 -8.76
C MET A 206 -12.99 9.55 -7.42
N PHE A 207 -13.51 10.50 -6.63
CA PHE A 207 -13.02 10.78 -5.28
C PHE A 207 -13.10 9.54 -4.38
N VAL A 208 -14.24 8.85 -4.36
CA VAL A 208 -14.41 7.60 -3.60
C VAL A 208 -13.49 6.50 -4.14
N ALA A 209 -13.34 6.38 -5.46
CA ALA A 209 -12.44 5.42 -6.08
C ALA A 209 -10.97 5.63 -5.65
N VAL A 210 -10.50 6.88 -5.68
CA VAL A 210 -9.12 7.24 -5.25
C VAL A 210 -8.90 6.94 -3.76
N ILE A 211 -9.89 7.23 -2.89
CA ILE A 211 -9.80 6.85 -1.47
C ILE A 211 -9.72 5.34 -1.31
N GLY A 212 -10.55 4.60 -2.05
CA GLY A 212 -10.62 3.15 -1.97
C GLY A 212 -9.34 2.44 -2.42
N THR A 213 -8.63 3.00 -3.39
CA THR A 213 -7.35 2.44 -3.86
C THR A 213 -6.19 2.77 -2.92
N ILE A 214 -6.18 3.93 -2.27
CA ILE A 214 -5.10 4.31 -1.34
C ILE A 214 -5.25 3.63 0.02
N ILE A 215 -6.49 3.48 0.52
CA ILE A 215 -6.76 2.85 1.81
C ILE A 215 -7.26 1.43 1.57
N SER A 216 -6.35 0.54 1.20
CA SER A 216 -6.68 -0.85 0.88
C SER A 216 -7.00 -1.65 2.15
N PRO A 217 -8.24 -2.16 2.31
CA PRO A 217 -8.66 -2.84 3.55
C PRO A 217 -7.85 -4.09 3.87
N TYR A 218 -7.32 -4.81 2.88
CA TYR A 218 -6.55 -6.03 3.09
C TYR A 218 -5.24 -5.78 3.84
N LEU A 219 -4.60 -4.62 3.65
CA LEU A 219 -3.38 -4.26 4.38
C LEU A 219 -3.61 -4.16 5.88
N LEU A 220 -4.80 -3.70 6.29
CA LEU A 220 -5.18 -3.59 7.69
C LEU A 220 -5.24 -4.96 8.37
N PHE A 221 -5.56 -6.01 7.62
CA PHE A 221 -5.63 -7.39 8.10
C PHE A 221 -4.29 -8.13 8.00
N LEU A 222 -3.44 -7.79 7.01
CA LEU A 222 -2.13 -8.42 6.80
C LEU A 222 -1.03 -7.91 7.75
N ALA A 223 -1.12 -6.71 8.27
CA ALA A 223 -0.12 -6.11 9.18
C ALA A 223 0.20 -6.98 10.41
N ASN A 224 -0.51 -8.07 10.57
CA ASN A 224 -0.52 -8.91 11.77
C ASN A 224 0.10 -10.31 11.63
N ILE A 225 0.48 -10.76 10.45
CA ILE A 225 0.95 -12.15 10.26
C ILE A 225 2.46 -12.30 10.59
N ARG A 226 3.19 -11.22 10.78
CA ARG A 226 4.65 -11.22 11.01
C ARG A 226 5.11 -11.12 12.47
N GLY A 227 4.24 -11.31 13.42
CA GLY A 227 4.55 -11.30 14.87
C GLY A 227 4.60 -12.67 15.54
N SER A 228 4.53 -13.77 14.78
CA SER A 228 4.66 -15.14 15.31
C SER A 228 5.90 -15.82 14.76
#